data_b3e00f71f348d5c583b191424d39ae18
#
_entry.id   b3e00f71f348d5c583b191424d39ae18
#
_cell.length_a   1.000
_cell.length_b   1.000
_cell.length_c   1.000
_cell.angle_alpha   90.00
_cell.angle_beta   90.00
_cell.angle_gamma   90.00
#
_symmetry.space_group_name_H-M   'P 1'
#
loop_
_entity.id
_entity.type
_entity.pdbx_description
1 polymer ?
#
loop_
_entity_poly.entity_id
_entity_poly.type
_entity_poly.pdbx_seq_one_letter_code
_entity_poly.pdbx_strand_id
1 'polypeptide(L)'
;MKHIGKVFTYLILAVNAFFVGILLLTAYSPHIHPVVHPVESCMGLTFPIFLVINLCFLIFWLLVRYKFALLPILGFAFCYPQIRTYFPINIHTSDIPEGSIKILSYNIMSFGNMEKENGKNPVLEYIRASNADIVCLQEHNVSSTAKIHLNAKEVEKGMKAYPYRHIQRVGKEISNNRIAIYSKYPILSARELQYESSYNGSAIYELKVNGDTITLINNHL
;
A
#
# COMPACT_ATOMS: atom_id res chain seq x y z
N MET A 1 26.75 45.94 11.29
CA MET A 1 26.52 44.87 10.30
C MET A 1 26.68 43.43 10.85
N LYS A 2 27.76 43.07 11.62
CA LYS A 2 27.96 41.72 12.16
C LYS A 2 26.82 41.21 13.10
N HIS A 3 26.19 42.08 13.88
CA HIS A 3 25.09 41.73 14.79
C HIS A 3 23.78 41.45 14.05
N ILE A 4 23.46 42.21 13.00
CA ILE A 4 22.27 42.03 12.17
C ILE A 4 22.33 40.66 11.46
N GLY A 5 23.49 40.28 10.92
CA GLY A 5 23.65 38.96 10.28
C GLY A 5 23.50 37.79 11.25
N LYS A 6 23.90 37.95 12.52
CA LYS A 6 23.67 36.91 13.55
C LYS A 6 22.16 36.77 13.89
N VAL A 7 21.47 37.90 14.11
CA VAL A 7 20.02 37.87 14.41
C VAL A 7 19.26 37.19 13.28
N PHE A 8 19.55 37.53 12.02
CA PHE A 8 18.90 36.91 10.86
C PHE A 8 19.18 35.43 10.79
N THR A 9 20.42 34.97 11.06
CA THR A 9 20.78 33.56 11.09
C THR A 9 19.98 32.80 12.14
N TYR A 10 19.85 33.32 13.37
CA TYR A 10 19.10 32.65 14.40
C TYR A 10 17.59 32.63 14.13
N LEU A 11 17.05 33.67 13.46
CA LEU A 11 15.66 33.69 13.03
C LEU A 11 15.40 32.55 12.03
N ILE A 12 16.24 32.39 11.02
CA ILE A 12 16.11 31.28 10.05
C ILE A 12 16.26 29.92 10.75
N LEU A 13 17.16 29.81 11.73
CA LEU A 13 17.33 28.59 12.51
C LEU A 13 16.08 28.25 13.32
N ALA A 14 15.43 29.26 13.94
CA ALA A 14 14.18 29.07 14.66
C ALA A 14 13.04 28.62 13.73
N VAL A 15 12.95 29.21 12.52
CA VAL A 15 11.99 28.78 11.51
C VAL A 15 12.27 27.34 11.07
N ASN A 16 13.52 26.97 10.85
CA ASN A 16 13.88 25.59 10.52
C ASN A 16 13.52 24.62 11.67
N ALA A 17 13.80 24.98 12.93
CA ALA A 17 13.43 24.16 14.08
C ALA A 17 11.91 23.94 14.15
N PHE A 18 11.11 24.94 13.85
CA PHE A 18 9.65 24.83 13.74
C PHE A 18 9.25 23.81 12.67
N PHE A 19 9.84 23.87 11.47
CA PHE A 19 9.55 22.92 10.40
C PHE A 19 10.08 21.51 10.68
N VAL A 20 11.18 21.36 11.40
CA VAL A 20 11.62 20.04 11.91
C VAL A 20 10.57 19.50 12.91
N GLY A 21 10.06 20.35 13.81
CA GLY A 21 8.99 19.96 14.73
C GLY A 21 7.74 19.45 14.00
N ILE A 22 7.28 20.15 12.96
CA ILE A 22 6.14 19.71 12.16
C ILE A 22 6.46 18.40 11.42
N LEU A 23 7.66 18.25 10.86
CA LEU A 23 8.09 16.99 10.20
C LEU A 23 7.98 15.82 11.19
N LEU A 24 8.45 15.96 12.41
CA LEU A 24 8.35 14.94 13.45
C LEU A 24 6.89 14.63 13.82
N LEU A 25 6.04 15.66 13.95
CA LEU A 25 4.60 15.46 14.23
C LEU A 25 3.89 14.70 13.10
N THR A 26 4.17 15.08 11.85
CA THR A 26 3.58 14.37 10.70
C THR A 26 4.10 12.94 10.58
N ALA A 27 5.37 12.68 10.91
CA ALA A 27 5.94 11.35 10.96
C ALA A 27 5.32 10.47 12.07
N TYR A 28 4.84 11.08 13.16
CA TYR A 28 4.21 10.38 14.27
C TYR A 28 2.75 9.97 13.99
N SER A 29 2.10 10.55 12.98
CA SER A 29 0.67 10.35 12.69
C SER A 29 0.22 8.88 12.60
N PRO A 30 1.01 7.89 12.14
CA PRO A 30 0.59 6.49 12.13
C PRO A 30 0.32 5.89 13.52
N HIS A 31 0.80 6.55 14.58
CA HIS A 31 0.59 6.14 15.97
C HIS A 31 -0.64 6.79 16.62
N ILE A 32 -1.33 7.68 15.89
CA ILE A 32 -2.51 8.38 16.37
C ILE A 32 -3.76 7.60 15.98
N HIS A 33 -4.63 7.31 16.95
CA HIS A 33 -5.85 6.55 16.70
C HIS A 33 -6.88 7.40 15.93
N PRO A 34 -7.28 7.02 14.70
CA PRO A 34 -8.08 7.87 13.81
C PRO A 34 -9.50 8.13 14.30
N VAL A 35 -10.08 7.23 15.10
CA VAL A 35 -11.43 7.43 15.66
C VAL A 35 -11.45 8.52 16.72
N VAL A 36 -10.36 8.64 17.50
CA VAL A 36 -10.26 9.64 18.58
C VAL A 36 -9.73 10.97 18.04
N HIS A 37 -8.77 10.93 17.13
CA HIS A 37 -8.07 12.08 16.58
C HIS A 37 -8.00 12.02 15.04
N PRO A 38 -9.13 12.21 14.34
CA PRO A 38 -9.19 12.02 12.88
C PRO A 38 -8.32 13.02 12.12
N VAL A 39 -8.26 14.28 12.57
CA VAL A 39 -7.48 15.33 11.90
C VAL A 39 -5.99 15.07 12.06
N GLU A 40 -5.55 14.80 13.27
CA GLU A 40 -4.14 14.56 13.60
C GLU A 40 -3.62 13.28 12.93
N SER A 41 -4.44 12.25 12.83
CA SER A 41 -4.08 11.01 12.11
C SER A 41 -3.89 11.24 10.60
N CYS A 42 -4.60 12.23 10.01
CA CYS A 42 -4.43 12.60 8.61
C CYS A 42 -3.20 13.47 8.34
N MET A 43 -2.53 14.02 9.38
CA MET A 43 -1.34 14.86 9.16
C MET A 43 -0.21 14.17 8.44
N GLY A 44 -0.14 12.82 8.50
CA GLY A 44 0.82 12.02 7.75
C GLY A 44 0.78 12.25 6.24
N LEU A 45 -0.37 12.59 5.68
CA LEU A 45 -0.51 12.92 4.25
C LEU A 45 0.33 14.12 3.84
N THR A 46 0.65 15.02 4.77
CA THR A 46 1.49 16.20 4.53
C THR A 46 2.98 15.95 4.75
N PHE A 47 3.37 14.76 5.24
CA PHE A 47 4.76 14.41 5.53
C PHE A 47 5.72 14.68 4.36
N PRO A 48 5.42 14.30 3.09
CA PRO A 48 6.31 14.56 1.97
C PRO A 48 6.58 16.05 1.74
N ILE A 49 5.59 16.92 2.02
CA ILE A 49 5.73 18.38 1.89
C ILE A 49 6.78 18.89 2.89
N PHE A 50 6.64 18.52 4.16
CA PHE A 50 7.58 18.95 5.21
C PHE A 50 8.95 18.31 5.06
N LEU A 51 9.03 17.11 4.47
CA LEU A 51 10.31 16.49 4.10
C LEU A 51 11.06 17.36 3.08
N VAL A 52 10.38 17.82 2.01
CA VAL A 52 10.98 18.70 0.99
C VAL A 52 11.40 20.04 1.59
N ILE A 53 10.57 20.67 2.44
CA ILE A 53 10.91 21.92 3.10
C ILE A 53 12.20 21.76 3.93
N ASN A 54 12.31 20.69 4.72
CA ASN A 54 13.51 20.44 5.54
C ASN A 54 14.74 20.08 4.66
N LEU A 55 14.54 19.46 3.51
CA LEU A 55 15.62 19.24 2.53
C LEU A 55 16.14 20.58 1.98
N CYS A 56 15.26 21.54 1.70
CA CYS A 56 15.66 22.88 1.30
C CYS A 56 16.47 23.58 2.41
N PHE A 57 16.06 23.47 3.69
CA PHE A 57 16.83 23.99 4.82
C PHE A 57 18.17 23.28 4.97
N LEU A 58 18.26 21.97 4.75
CA LEU A 58 19.53 21.25 4.77
C LEU A 58 20.49 21.80 3.72
N ILE A 59 20.06 21.94 2.47
CA ILE A 59 20.87 22.49 1.38
C ILE A 59 21.29 23.92 1.72
N PHE A 60 20.37 24.76 2.17
CA PHE A 60 20.66 26.13 2.58
C PHE A 60 21.75 26.18 3.67
N TRP A 61 21.64 25.37 4.71
CA TRP A 61 22.64 25.36 5.80
C TRP A 61 23.99 24.82 5.36
N LEU A 62 24.03 23.82 4.49
CA LEU A 62 25.29 23.32 3.94
C LEU A 62 26.05 24.41 3.18
N LEU A 63 25.34 25.30 2.47
CA LEU A 63 25.94 26.38 1.70
C LEU A 63 26.33 27.59 2.55
N VAL A 64 25.54 27.92 3.59
CA VAL A 64 25.71 29.17 4.35
C VAL A 64 26.47 28.95 5.66
N ARG A 65 26.07 27.94 6.44
CA ARG A 65 26.67 27.60 7.75
C ARG A 65 26.44 26.13 8.07
N TYR A 66 27.30 25.27 7.55
CA TYR A 66 27.20 23.82 7.63
C TYR A 66 26.90 23.25 9.04
N LYS A 67 27.34 23.93 10.12
CA LYS A 67 27.08 23.49 11.50
C LYS A 67 25.58 23.41 11.84
N PHE A 68 24.76 24.27 11.23
CA PHE A 68 23.32 24.26 11.43
C PHE A 68 22.58 23.21 10.60
N ALA A 69 23.24 22.61 9.61
CA ALA A 69 22.73 21.46 8.86
C ALA A 69 22.46 20.25 9.77
N LEU A 70 23.09 20.19 10.95
CA LEU A 70 22.84 19.12 11.93
C LEU A 70 21.38 19.06 12.34
N LEU A 71 20.66 20.18 12.40
CA LEU A 71 19.27 20.22 12.83
C LEU A 71 18.33 19.45 11.87
N PRO A 72 18.26 19.74 10.56
CA PRO A 72 17.45 18.95 9.65
C PRO A 72 18.00 17.53 9.46
N ILE A 73 19.31 17.27 9.58
CA ILE A 73 19.87 15.90 9.55
C ILE A 73 19.31 15.06 10.69
N LEU A 74 19.25 15.60 11.90
CA LEU A 74 18.64 14.90 13.04
C LEU A 74 17.14 14.67 12.79
N GLY A 75 16.42 15.66 12.24
CA GLY A 75 15.03 15.48 11.83
C GLY A 75 14.84 14.30 10.89
N PHE A 76 15.67 14.17 9.85
CA PHE A 76 15.61 13.04 8.92
C PHE A 76 15.99 11.71 9.56
N ALA A 77 16.99 11.70 10.46
CA ALA A 77 17.37 10.50 11.18
C ALA A 77 16.22 9.93 12.03
N PHE A 78 15.51 10.81 12.76
CA PHE A 78 14.34 10.41 13.54
C PHE A 78 13.14 9.99 12.68
N CYS A 79 12.99 10.55 11.48
CA CYS A 79 11.92 10.21 10.54
C CYS A 79 12.32 9.10 9.54
N TYR A 80 13.48 8.47 9.69
CA TYR A 80 13.98 7.49 8.73
C TYR A 80 13.00 6.36 8.41
N PRO A 81 12.29 5.74 9.39
CA PRO A 81 11.30 4.71 9.09
C PRO A 81 10.18 5.22 8.18
N GLN A 82 9.68 6.43 8.41
CA GLN A 82 8.62 7.07 7.62
C GLN A 82 9.12 7.43 6.23
N ILE A 83 10.35 7.99 6.14
CA ILE A 83 10.98 8.27 4.83
C ILE A 83 11.05 6.99 4.00
N ARG A 84 11.47 5.88 4.59
CA ARG A 84 11.56 4.59 3.91
C ARG A 84 10.18 4.04 3.50
N THR A 85 9.12 4.35 4.23
CA THR A 85 7.74 3.97 3.87
C THR A 85 7.24 4.74 2.66
N TYR A 86 7.50 6.07 2.60
CA TYR A 86 7.09 6.91 1.48
C TYR A 86 7.95 6.74 0.24
N PHE A 87 9.25 6.47 0.43
CA PHE A 87 10.23 6.28 -0.64
C PHE A 87 10.95 4.93 -0.46
N PRO A 88 10.25 3.82 -0.72
CA PRO A 88 10.82 2.49 -0.54
C PRO A 88 11.91 2.27 -1.61
N ILE A 89 13.15 2.15 -1.16
CA ILE A 89 14.26 1.71 -2.01
C ILE A 89 14.32 0.19 -1.90
N ASN A 90 13.76 -0.50 -2.88
CA ASN A 90 13.80 -1.95 -2.97
C ASN A 90 14.87 -2.34 -3.98
N ILE A 91 15.96 -2.88 -3.48
CA ILE A 91 16.99 -3.45 -4.35
C ILE A 91 16.45 -4.81 -4.82
N HIS A 92 16.24 -4.92 -6.12
CA HIS A 92 15.79 -6.17 -6.72
C HIS A 92 16.88 -7.23 -6.54
N THR A 93 16.53 -8.34 -5.91
CA THR A 93 17.39 -9.53 -5.88
C THR A 93 16.87 -10.56 -6.87
N SER A 94 17.78 -11.15 -7.64
CA SER A 94 17.49 -12.29 -8.52
C SER A 94 17.61 -13.63 -7.77
N ASP A 95 18.16 -13.61 -6.58
CA ASP A 95 18.36 -14.81 -5.76
C ASP A 95 17.08 -15.08 -4.95
N ILE A 96 16.21 -15.89 -5.54
CA ILE A 96 14.97 -16.34 -4.90
C ILE A 96 15.24 -17.71 -4.28
N PRO A 97 15.13 -17.86 -2.94
CA PRO A 97 15.35 -19.14 -2.28
C PRO A 97 14.46 -20.23 -2.84
N GLU A 98 15.01 -21.45 -2.91
CA GLU A 98 14.22 -22.62 -3.31
C GLU A 98 13.03 -22.83 -2.35
N GLY A 99 11.88 -23.21 -2.88
CA GLY A 99 10.65 -23.37 -2.10
C GLY A 99 9.90 -22.05 -1.81
N SER A 100 10.36 -20.90 -2.31
CA SER A 100 9.64 -19.62 -2.20
C SER A 100 8.27 -19.69 -2.87
N ILE A 101 7.28 -19.06 -2.24
CA ILE A 101 5.91 -18.94 -2.74
C ILE A 101 5.70 -17.53 -3.27
N LYS A 102 5.21 -17.41 -4.49
CA LYS A 102 4.88 -16.12 -5.09
C LYS A 102 3.42 -15.78 -4.83
N ILE A 103 3.17 -14.71 -4.09
CA ILE A 103 1.84 -14.20 -3.79
C ILE A 103 1.63 -12.87 -4.54
N LEU A 104 0.52 -12.77 -5.27
CA LEU A 104 0.04 -11.53 -5.88
C LEU A 104 -1.16 -11.03 -5.09
N SER A 105 -1.10 -9.81 -4.56
CA SER A 105 -2.26 -9.09 -4.03
C SER A 105 -2.56 -7.90 -4.95
N TYR A 106 -3.81 -7.80 -5.43
CA TYR A 106 -4.17 -6.81 -6.44
C TYR A 106 -5.63 -6.38 -6.32
N ASN A 107 -5.87 -5.08 -6.07
CA ASN A 107 -7.19 -4.50 -6.25
C ASN A 107 -7.41 -4.28 -7.75
N ILE A 108 -8.32 -5.06 -8.33
CA ILE A 108 -8.51 -5.16 -9.78
C ILE A 108 -9.62 -4.25 -10.32
N MET A 109 -10.27 -3.46 -9.47
CA MET A 109 -11.33 -2.53 -9.91
C MET A 109 -12.29 -3.17 -10.92
N SER A 110 -12.89 -4.32 -10.58
CA SER A 110 -13.77 -5.06 -11.51
C SER A 110 -13.09 -5.40 -12.85
N PHE A 111 -11.82 -5.82 -12.79
CA PHE A 111 -10.95 -6.06 -13.96
C PHE A 111 -10.67 -4.81 -14.79
N GLY A 112 -10.48 -3.68 -14.09
CA GLY A 112 -10.01 -2.42 -14.65
C GLY A 112 -11.09 -1.60 -15.34
N ASN A 113 -12.32 -2.09 -15.44
CA ASN A 113 -13.41 -1.41 -16.16
C ASN A 113 -12.97 -0.89 -17.56
N MET A 114 -12.02 -1.58 -18.18
CA MET A 114 -11.31 -1.17 -19.38
C MET A 114 -11.82 -1.96 -20.60
N GLU A 115 -11.72 -1.35 -21.76
CA GLU A 115 -11.96 -2.05 -23.01
C GLU A 115 -10.92 -3.16 -23.22
N LYS A 116 -11.35 -4.25 -23.85
CA LYS A 116 -10.47 -5.36 -24.17
C LYS A 116 -9.50 -4.97 -25.28
N GLU A 117 -8.22 -5.05 -25.02
CA GLU A 117 -7.18 -4.89 -26.03
C GLU A 117 -7.02 -6.20 -26.82
N ASN A 118 -7.25 -6.15 -28.14
CA ASN A 118 -7.22 -7.35 -29.00
C ASN A 118 -8.08 -8.52 -28.46
N GLY A 119 -9.23 -8.22 -27.87
CA GLY A 119 -10.13 -9.22 -27.28
C GLY A 119 -9.70 -9.78 -25.93
N LYS A 120 -8.62 -9.26 -25.33
CA LYS A 120 -8.08 -9.68 -24.03
C LYS A 120 -8.19 -8.57 -23.00
N ASN A 121 -8.47 -8.94 -21.76
CA ASN A 121 -8.47 -7.98 -20.66
C ASN A 121 -7.05 -7.84 -20.10
N PRO A 122 -6.48 -6.60 -20.05
CA PRO A 122 -5.11 -6.38 -19.61
C PRO A 122 -4.83 -6.84 -18.17
N VAL A 123 -5.80 -6.65 -17.26
CA VAL A 123 -5.68 -7.06 -15.85
C VAL A 123 -5.58 -8.59 -15.74
N LEU A 124 -6.44 -9.32 -16.46
CA LEU A 124 -6.42 -10.78 -16.47
C LEU A 124 -5.12 -11.32 -17.08
N GLU A 125 -4.64 -10.71 -18.17
CA GLU A 125 -3.36 -11.09 -18.79
C GLU A 125 -2.17 -10.80 -17.85
N TYR A 126 -2.20 -9.69 -17.11
CA TYR A 126 -1.19 -9.38 -16.09
C TYR A 126 -1.16 -10.44 -14.97
N ILE A 127 -2.33 -10.83 -14.45
CA ILE A 127 -2.43 -11.88 -13.44
C ILE A 127 -1.84 -13.19 -13.97
N ARG A 128 -2.17 -13.58 -15.19
CA ARG A 128 -1.63 -14.79 -15.83
C ARG A 128 -0.12 -14.71 -16.03
N ALA A 129 0.38 -13.60 -16.54
CA ALA A 129 1.80 -13.37 -16.76
C ALA A 129 2.61 -13.34 -15.45
N SER A 130 1.99 -12.93 -14.35
CA SER A 130 2.64 -12.94 -13.03
C SER A 130 3.09 -14.33 -12.61
N ASN A 131 2.40 -15.38 -13.08
CA ASN A 131 2.61 -16.78 -12.68
C ASN A 131 2.71 -16.95 -11.14
N ALA A 132 1.96 -16.17 -10.39
CA ALA A 132 1.91 -16.28 -8.94
C ALA A 132 1.36 -17.65 -8.53
N ASP A 133 1.71 -18.12 -7.33
CA ASP A 133 1.20 -19.38 -6.78
C ASP A 133 -0.13 -19.17 -6.06
N ILE A 134 -0.30 -17.98 -5.47
CA ILE A 134 -1.52 -17.53 -4.81
C ILE A 134 -1.84 -16.12 -5.31
N VAL A 135 -3.10 -15.86 -5.65
CA VAL A 135 -3.59 -14.57 -6.13
C VAL A 135 -4.74 -14.12 -5.24
N CYS A 136 -4.55 -13.01 -4.53
CA CYS A 136 -5.55 -12.34 -3.70
C CYS A 136 -6.07 -11.12 -4.45
N LEU A 137 -7.35 -11.11 -4.75
CA LEU A 137 -7.98 -10.03 -5.51
C LEU A 137 -9.00 -9.30 -4.63
N GLN A 138 -8.99 -7.97 -4.73
CA GLN A 138 -10.01 -7.10 -4.17
C GLN A 138 -10.81 -6.49 -5.33
N GLU A 139 -12.07 -6.13 -5.04
CA GLU A 139 -13.05 -5.66 -6.04
C GLU A 139 -13.23 -6.63 -7.21
N HIS A 140 -13.29 -7.92 -6.89
CA HIS A 140 -13.49 -9.01 -7.85
C HIS A 140 -14.95 -9.05 -8.34
N ASN A 141 -15.36 -8.06 -9.09
CA ASN A 141 -16.71 -8.01 -9.64
C ASN A 141 -16.68 -8.46 -11.11
N VAL A 142 -17.64 -9.29 -11.46
CA VAL A 142 -17.86 -9.75 -12.82
C VAL A 142 -19.27 -9.39 -13.26
N SER A 143 -19.43 -8.97 -14.51
CA SER A 143 -20.74 -8.63 -15.07
C SER A 143 -21.25 -9.76 -15.96
N SER A 144 -22.56 -10.01 -15.91
CA SER A 144 -23.21 -10.93 -16.83
C SER A 144 -23.56 -10.28 -18.18
N THR A 145 -23.59 -8.95 -18.23
CA THR A 145 -24.21 -8.21 -19.33
C THR A 145 -23.37 -7.09 -19.95
N ALA A 146 -22.35 -6.60 -19.26
CA ALA A 146 -21.57 -5.46 -19.73
C ALA A 146 -20.53 -5.86 -20.81
N LYS A 147 -20.46 -5.10 -21.90
CA LYS A 147 -19.47 -5.30 -22.95
C LYS A 147 -18.02 -5.02 -22.50
N ILE A 148 -17.88 -4.19 -21.47
CA ILE A 148 -16.60 -3.68 -20.96
C ILE A 148 -16.01 -4.62 -19.90
N HIS A 149 -16.86 -5.25 -19.08
CA HIS A 149 -16.41 -6.12 -18.00
C HIS A 149 -16.26 -7.56 -18.47
N LEU A 150 -15.37 -8.31 -17.81
CA LEU A 150 -15.31 -9.75 -17.98
C LEU A 150 -16.54 -10.44 -17.38
N ASN A 151 -17.05 -11.43 -18.06
CA ASN A 151 -18.05 -12.31 -17.49
C ASN A 151 -17.37 -13.47 -16.70
N ALA A 152 -18.16 -14.16 -15.89
CA ALA A 152 -17.65 -15.23 -15.03
C ALA A 152 -16.95 -16.35 -15.81
N LYS A 153 -17.45 -16.70 -17.01
CA LYS A 153 -16.83 -17.76 -17.85
C LYS A 153 -15.46 -17.35 -18.39
N GLU A 154 -15.31 -16.08 -18.76
CA GLU A 154 -14.02 -15.53 -19.22
C GLU A 154 -12.99 -15.53 -18.09
N VAL A 155 -13.39 -15.13 -16.88
CA VAL A 155 -12.52 -15.17 -15.70
C VAL A 155 -12.15 -16.61 -15.37
N GLU A 156 -13.12 -17.54 -15.35
CA GLU A 156 -12.85 -18.96 -15.10
C GLU A 156 -11.86 -19.56 -16.10
N LYS A 157 -12.04 -19.26 -17.39
CA LYS A 157 -11.11 -19.67 -18.44
C LYS A 157 -9.71 -19.06 -18.25
N GLY A 158 -9.65 -17.78 -17.91
CA GLY A 158 -8.39 -17.07 -17.69
C GLY A 158 -7.62 -17.55 -16.46
N MET A 159 -8.34 -17.95 -15.41
CA MET A 159 -7.80 -18.41 -14.13
C MET A 159 -7.66 -19.94 -14.03
N LYS A 160 -7.73 -20.66 -15.14
CA LYS A 160 -7.66 -22.14 -15.18
C LYS A 160 -6.40 -22.74 -14.52
N ALA A 161 -5.32 -21.97 -14.44
CA ALA A 161 -4.08 -22.39 -13.78
C ALA A 161 -4.22 -22.51 -12.24
N TYR A 162 -5.34 -22.02 -11.67
CA TYR A 162 -5.61 -22.03 -10.25
C TYR A 162 -6.80 -22.96 -9.95
N PRO A 163 -6.56 -24.24 -9.61
CA PRO A 163 -7.63 -25.20 -9.38
C PRO A 163 -8.46 -24.92 -8.12
N TYR A 164 -7.88 -24.21 -7.16
CA TYR A 164 -8.54 -23.86 -5.91
C TYR A 164 -8.91 -22.39 -5.91
N ARG A 165 -10.16 -22.07 -5.58
CA ARG A 165 -10.65 -20.71 -5.52
C ARG A 165 -11.72 -20.56 -4.45
N HIS A 166 -11.77 -19.37 -3.85
CA HIS A 166 -12.87 -18.93 -3.02
C HIS A 166 -13.18 -17.47 -3.32
N ILE A 167 -14.46 -17.16 -3.55
CA ILE A 167 -14.94 -15.81 -3.86
C ILE A 167 -16.00 -15.47 -2.84
N GLN A 168 -15.81 -14.38 -2.15
CA GLN A 168 -16.68 -13.95 -1.06
C GLN A 168 -17.15 -12.52 -1.29
N ARG A 169 -18.44 -12.28 -1.05
CA ARG A 169 -19.00 -10.95 -1.00
C ARG A 169 -18.59 -10.27 0.31
N VAL A 170 -18.30 -8.98 0.25
CA VAL A 170 -17.88 -8.16 1.40
C VAL A 170 -18.72 -6.89 1.49
N GLY A 171 -18.85 -6.35 2.71
CA GLY A 171 -19.66 -5.17 2.99
C GLY A 171 -21.15 -5.51 3.15
N LYS A 172 -21.99 -4.45 3.20
CA LYS A 172 -23.44 -4.60 3.35
C LYS A 172 -24.06 -5.23 2.10
N GLU A 173 -25.30 -5.75 2.23
CA GLU A 173 -26.02 -6.42 1.14
C GLU A 173 -26.15 -5.62 -0.15
N ILE A 174 -26.16 -4.29 -0.06
CA ILE A 174 -26.22 -3.38 -1.21
C ILE A 174 -24.89 -3.34 -1.97
N SER A 175 -23.77 -3.67 -1.31
CA SER A 175 -22.45 -3.70 -1.94
C SER A 175 -22.30 -4.93 -2.83
N ASN A 176 -21.88 -4.73 -4.08
CA ASN A 176 -21.48 -5.83 -4.95
C ASN A 176 -20.01 -6.19 -4.82
N ASN A 177 -19.29 -5.58 -3.88
CA ASN A 177 -17.88 -5.82 -3.70
C ASN A 177 -17.61 -7.26 -3.29
N ARG A 178 -16.58 -7.82 -3.92
CA ARG A 178 -16.11 -9.17 -3.64
C ARG A 178 -14.60 -9.19 -3.50
N ILE A 179 -14.15 -10.04 -2.61
CA ILE A 179 -12.75 -10.45 -2.55
C ILE A 179 -12.64 -11.88 -3.03
N ALA A 180 -11.52 -12.20 -3.64
CA ALA A 180 -11.30 -13.55 -4.14
C ALA A 180 -9.88 -14.02 -3.83
N ILE A 181 -9.73 -15.32 -3.65
CA ILE A 181 -8.46 -16.01 -3.68
C ILE A 181 -8.48 -17.06 -4.79
N TYR A 182 -7.39 -17.12 -5.52
CA TYR A 182 -7.10 -18.18 -6.49
C TYR A 182 -5.75 -18.78 -6.11
N SER A 183 -5.68 -20.10 -6.03
CA SER A 183 -4.50 -20.78 -5.53
C SER A 183 -4.17 -22.03 -6.35
N LYS A 184 -2.88 -22.28 -6.52
CA LYS A 184 -2.35 -23.57 -6.99
C LYS A 184 -2.38 -24.62 -5.86
N TYR A 185 -2.47 -24.19 -4.62
CA TYR A 185 -2.49 -25.02 -3.43
C TYR A 185 -3.90 -25.20 -2.87
N PRO A 186 -4.21 -26.34 -2.25
CA PRO A 186 -5.51 -26.58 -1.62
C PRO A 186 -5.88 -25.52 -0.59
N ILE A 187 -7.11 -25.00 -0.66
CA ILE A 187 -7.72 -24.15 0.35
C ILE A 187 -8.45 -25.07 1.31
N LEU A 188 -7.98 -25.15 2.56
CA LEU A 188 -8.53 -26.02 3.59
C LEU A 188 -9.75 -25.39 4.27
N SER A 189 -9.68 -24.07 4.51
CA SER A 189 -10.77 -23.30 5.09
C SER A 189 -10.79 -21.87 4.54
N ALA A 190 -11.99 -21.28 4.55
CA ALA A 190 -12.21 -19.88 4.21
C ALA A 190 -13.28 -19.31 5.13
N ARG A 191 -12.99 -18.21 5.82
CA ARG A 191 -13.95 -17.54 6.71
C ARG A 191 -13.84 -16.03 6.62
N GLU A 192 -14.96 -15.36 6.73
CA GLU A 192 -15.03 -13.91 6.80
C GLU A 192 -14.62 -13.40 8.18
N LEU A 193 -13.92 -12.28 8.21
CA LEU A 193 -13.76 -11.49 9.43
C LEU A 193 -14.96 -10.57 9.58
N GLN A 194 -15.73 -10.76 10.64
CA GLN A 194 -16.92 -9.97 10.91
C GLN A 194 -16.56 -8.64 11.55
N TYR A 195 -16.83 -7.54 10.85
CA TYR A 195 -16.79 -6.17 11.36
C TYR A 195 -17.73 -5.29 10.55
N GLU A 196 -18.18 -4.20 11.17
CA GLU A 196 -19.10 -3.28 10.48
C GLU A 196 -18.40 -2.49 9.39
N SER A 197 -18.78 -2.71 8.15
CA SER A 197 -18.37 -1.92 7.01
C SER A 197 -19.44 -1.92 5.93
N SER A 198 -19.57 -0.82 5.21
CA SER A 198 -20.50 -0.74 4.07
C SER A 198 -19.93 -1.33 2.79
N TYR A 199 -18.62 -1.28 2.59
CA TYR A 199 -17.96 -1.65 1.33
C TYR A 199 -16.73 -2.55 1.52
N ASN A 200 -16.12 -2.53 2.70
CA ASN A 200 -14.88 -3.22 2.99
C ASN A 200 -15.14 -4.59 3.62
N GLY A 201 -14.17 -5.45 3.57
CA GLY A 201 -14.24 -6.76 4.18
C GLY A 201 -12.93 -7.51 4.08
N SER A 202 -12.80 -8.51 4.93
CA SER A 202 -11.60 -9.34 5.01
C SER A 202 -11.97 -10.81 5.10
N ALA A 203 -11.14 -11.67 4.54
CA ALA A 203 -11.28 -13.10 4.68
C ALA A 203 -9.96 -13.76 5.08
N ILE A 204 -10.07 -14.75 5.95
CA ILE A 204 -8.96 -15.60 6.37
C ILE A 204 -9.06 -16.92 5.64
N TYR A 205 -7.95 -17.37 5.12
CA TYR A 205 -7.81 -18.65 4.43
C TYR A 205 -6.72 -19.48 5.08
N GLU A 206 -6.96 -20.77 5.19
CA GLU A 206 -5.93 -21.75 5.51
C GLU A 206 -5.60 -22.54 4.24
N LEU A 207 -4.34 -22.57 3.86
CA LEU A 207 -3.86 -23.25 2.65
C LEU A 207 -2.84 -24.32 3.00
N LYS A 208 -2.91 -25.45 2.32
CA LYS A 208 -1.89 -26.52 2.43
C LYS A 208 -0.79 -26.26 1.43
N VAL A 209 0.37 -25.84 1.90
CA VAL A 209 1.50 -25.46 1.05
C VAL A 209 2.74 -26.26 1.44
N ASN A 210 3.29 -27.02 0.49
CA ASN A 210 4.52 -27.81 0.68
C ASN A 210 4.54 -28.69 1.96
N GLY A 211 3.37 -29.21 2.35
CA GLY A 211 3.25 -30.03 3.55
C GLY A 211 2.82 -29.27 4.81
N ASP A 212 2.97 -27.95 4.85
CA ASP A 212 2.58 -27.08 5.94
C ASP A 212 1.22 -26.45 5.73
N THR A 213 0.62 -25.93 6.80
CA THR A 213 -0.60 -25.12 6.72
C THR A 213 -0.23 -23.67 6.98
N ILE A 214 -0.50 -22.81 6.03
CA ILE A 214 -0.30 -21.35 6.16
C ILE A 214 -1.63 -20.65 6.31
N THR A 215 -1.67 -19.60 7.12
CA THR A 215 -2.81 -18.68 7.22
C THR A 215 -2.54 -17.44 6.38
N LEU A 216 -3.49 -17.11 5.51
CA LEU A 216 -3.44 -15.94 4.65
C LEU A 216 -4.68 -15.08 4.90
N ILE A 217 -4.49 -13.77 5.03
CA ILE A 217 -5.59 -12.81 5.18
C ILE A 217 -5.61 -11.91 3.94
N ASN A 218 -6.75 -11.86 3.26
CA ASN A 218 -7.02 -10.94 2.16
C ASN A 218 -7.93 -9.82 2.67
N ASN A 219 -7.43 -8.59 2.65
CA ASN A 219 -8.15 -7.42 3.14
C ASN A 219 -8.52 -6.49 1.97
N HIS A 220 -9.73 -5.96 2.04
CA HIS A 220 -10.18 -4.79 1.29
C HIS A 220 -10.62 -3.74 2.32
N LEU A 221 -9.82 -2.66 2.45
CA LEU A 221 -10.00 -1.59 3.44
C LEU A 221 -10.27 -0.25 2.74
#